data_b430988107977ca6d54c6abda5563d11
#
_entry.id   b430988107977ca6d54c6abda5563d11
#
_cell.length_a   1.000
_cell.length_b   1.000
_cell.length_c   1.000
_cell.angle_alpha   90.00
_cell.angle_beta   90.00
_cell.angle_gamma   90.00
#
_symmetry.space_group_name_H-M   'P 1'
#
loop_
_entity.id
_entity.type
_entity.pdbx_description
1 polymer ?
#
loop_
_entity_poly.entity_id
_entity_poly.type
_entity_poly.pdbx_seq_one_letter_code
_entity_poly.pdbx_strand_id
1 'polypeptide(L)'
;MGMREEVEVISAVCENKDIHILFENNVDYMMQSCGDVWDFVKEYYNETRQVPPSDLLQTRFRDFDTVQDPPPTIYAVNRLKETFLDESLRTTVRKAAQFLQDNQSGKALNTMSTDISSLARITAKVRDLDVTDVEDALQYFEKTRQSAMNGDVGIRSGIAAFDLCLPMGIAKGQLGVLLAYPAIGKSWMALFLA
;
A
#
# COMPACT_ATOMS: atom_id res chain seq x y z
N MET A 1 7.72 -7.04 -18.60
CA MET A 1 7.99 -8.36 -17.97
C MET A 1 6.91 -8.74 -16.97
N GLY A 2 6.21 -7.80 -16.34
CA GLY A 2 5.10 -8.04 -15.40
C GLY A 2 3.81 -8.66 -15.96
N MET A 3 3.64 -8.68 -17.28
CA MET A 3 2.41 -9.20 -17.90
C MET A 3 2.11 -10.67 -17.54
N ARG A 4 3.13 -11.50 -17.36
CA ARG A 4 2.96 -12.92 -17.03
C ARG A 4 2.44 -13.12 -15.60
N GLU A 5 2.97 -12.38 -14.65
CA GLU A 5 2.56 -12.41 -13.25
C GLU A 5 1.15 -11.86 -13.06
N GLU A 6 0.79 -10.82 -13.79
CA GLU A 6 -0.57 -10.26 -13.80
C GLU A 6 -1.59 -11.27 -14.34
N VAL A 7 -1.27 -11.95 -15.45
CA VAL A 7 -2.10 -13.02 -16.03
C VAL A 7 -2.24 -14.18 -15.04
N GLU A 8 -1.16 -14.57 -14.37
CA GLU A 8 -1.15 -15.65 -13.37
C GLU A 8 -2.08 -15.32 -12.18
N VAL A 9 -2.05 -14.07 -11.69
CA VAL A 9 -2.94 -13.61 -10.60
C VAL A 9 -4.40 -13.63 -11.03
N ILE A 10 -4.73 -13.09 -12.20
CA ILE A 10 -6.11 -13.07 -12.70
C ILE A 10 -6.61 -14.51 -12.93
N SER A 11 -5.78 -15.37 -13.50
CA SER A 11 -6.13 -16.80 -13.71
C SER A 11 -6.37 -17.52 -12.39
N ALA A 12 -5.52 -17.29 -11.39
CA ALA A 12 -5.65 -17.88 -10.05
C ALA A 12 -6.97 -17.48 -9.38
N VAL A 13 -7.34 -16.19 -9.47
CA VAL A 13 -8.61 -15.70 -8.91
C VAL A 13 -9.81 -16.30 -9.62
N CYS A 14 -9.75 -16.44 -10.94
CA CYS A 14 -10.84 -17.03 -11.71
C CYS A 14 -11.06 -18.50 -11.37
N GLU A 15 -10.01 -19.23 -11.02
CA GLU A 15 -10.09 -20.64 -10.64
C GLU A 15 -10.46 -20.83 -9.16
N ASN A 16 -9.77 -20.14 -8.26
CA ASN A 16 -9.95 -20.28 -6.80
C ASN A 16 -11.16 -19.49 -6.26
N LYS A 17 -11.70 -18.52 -7.03
CA LYS A 17 -12.85 -17.66 -6.68
C LYS A 17 -12.67 -16.82 -5.42
N ASP A 18 -11.43 -16.50 -5.08
CA ASP A 18 -11.02 -15.79 -3.86
C ASP A 18 -10.58 -14.33 -4.12
N ILE A 19 -11.39 -13.60 -4.90
CA ILE A 19 -11.13 -12.22 -5.30
C ILE A 19 -10.87 -11.26 -4.12
N HIS A 20 -11.36 -11.59 -2.91
CA HIS A 20 -11.13 -10.80 -1.70
C HIS A 20 -9.63 -10.64 -1.41
N ILE A 21 -8.82 -11.66 -1.71
CA ILE A 21 -7.35 -11.60 -1.54
C ILE A 21 -6.75 -10.44 -2.35
N LEU A 22 -7.28 -10.16 -3.55
CA LEU A 22 -6.78 -9.07 -4.39
C LEU A 22 -7.14 -7.70 -3.82
N PHE A 23 -8.37 -7.55 -3.29
CA PHE A 23 -8.81 -6.31 -2.64
C PHE A 23 -8.03 -6.04 -1.36
N GLU A 24 -7.82 -7.04 -0.51
CA GLU A 24 -7.02 -6.92 0.72
C GLU A 24 -5.56 -6.55 0.45
N ASN A 25 -5.04 -6.97 -0.70
CA ASN A 25 -3.65 -6.73 -1.09
C ASN A 25 -3.46 -5.51 -2.00
N ASN A 26 -4.53 -4.76 -2.30
CA ASN A 26 -4.48 -3.53 -3.12
C ASN A 26 -3.69 -3.71 -4.43
N VAL A 27 -4.03 -4.71 -5.23
CA VAL A 27 -3.27 -5.03 -6.46
C VAL A 27 -3.52 -4.07 -7.63
N ASP A 28 -4.47 -3.14 -7.51
CA ASP A 28 -4.90 -2.25 -8.61
C ASP A 28 -3.74 -1.53 -9.31
N TYR A 29 -2.75 -1.02 -8.56
CA TYR A 29 -1.62 -0.32 -9.18
C TYR A 29 -0.56 -1.22 -9.77
N MET A 30 -0.65 -2.53 -9.54
CA MET A 30 0.28 -3.52 -10.04
C MET A 30 -0.20 -4.11 -11.37
N MET A 31 -1.50 -3.97 -11.68
CA MET A 31 -2.13 -4.43 -12.93
C MET A 31 -1.93 -3.41 -14.06
N GLN A 32 -0.69 -3.27 -14.54
CA GLN A 32 -0.35 -2.26 -15.55
C GLN A 32 -0.59 -2.75 -16.97
N SER A 33 -0.33 -4.02 -17.24
CA SER A 33 -0.49 -4.63 -18.56
C SER A 33 -1.87 -5.23 -18.78
N CYS A 34 -2.48 -5.75 -17.72
CA CYS A 34 -3.79 -6.41 -17.73
C CYS A 34 -4.88 -5.54 -17.07
N GLY A 35 -4.71 -4.21 -17.02
CA GLY A 35 -5.64 -3.30 -16.37
C GLY A 35 -7.07 -3.43 -16.88
N ASP A 36 -7.27 -3.49 -18.20
CA ASP A 36 -8.59 -3.63 -18.81
C ASP A 36 -9.30 -4.94 -18.43
N VAL A 37 -8.51 -6.03 -18.33
CA VAL A 37 -9.03 -7.34 -17.90
C VAL A 37 -9.40 -7.30 -16.43
N TRP A 38 -8.56 -6.69 -15.60
CA TRP A 38 -8.81 -6.53 -14.17
C TRP A 38 -10.03 -5.65 -13.89
N ASP A 39 -10.18 -4.54 -14.62
CA ASP A 39 -11.36 -3.67 -14.51
C ASP A 39 -12.64 -4.43 -14.86
N PHE A 40 -12.63 -5.25 -15.91
CA PHE A 40 -13.75 -6.11 -16.24
C PHE A 40 -14.06 -7.14 -15.14
N VAL A 41 -13.04 -7.76 -14.54
CA VAL A 41 -13.22 -8.70 -13.41
C VAL A 41 -13.90 -8.02 -12.23
N LYS A 42 -13.49 -6.78 -11.89
CA LYS A 42 -14.11 -5.97 -10.83
C LYS A 42 -15.57 -5.61 -11.15
N GLU A 43 -15.83 -5.15 -12.38
CA GLU A 43 -17.18 -4.80 -12.85
C GLU A 43 -18.12 -6.01 -12.77
N TYR A 44 -17.70 -7.13 -13.33
CA TYR A 44 -18.46 -8.39 -13.30
C TYR A 44 -18.74 -8.85 -11.86
N TYR A 45 -17.75 -8.77 -10.96
CA TYR A 45 -17.92 -9.12 -9.56
C TYR A 45 -18.89 -8.17 -8.85
N ASN A 46 -18.86 -6.88 -9.16
CA ASN A 46 -19.76 -5.90 -8.56
C ASN A 46 -21.23 -6.16 -8.95
N GLU A 47 -21.46 -6.56 -10.20
CA GLU A 47 -22.80 -6.85 -10.74
C GLU A 47 -23.36 -8.21 -10.27
N THR A 48 -22.51 -9.24 -10.33
CA THR A 48 -22.97 -10.64 -10.12
C THR A 48 -22.62 -11.22 -8.76
N ARG A 49 -21.71 -10.58 -8.02
CA ARG A 49 -21.07 -11.11 -6.80
C ARG A 49 -20.36 -12.45 -7.02
N GLN A 50 -19.99 -12.72 -8.26
CA GLN A 50 -19.24 -13.91 -8.66
C GLN A 50 -18.01 -13.52 -9.46
N VAL A 51 -16.98 -14.33 -9.39
CA VAL A 51 -15.78 -14.16 -10.24
C VAL A 51 -16.09 -14.70 -11.63
N PRO A 52 -15.73 -13.97 -12.72
CA PRO A 52 -15.98 -14.45 -14.08
C PRO A 52 -15.22 -15.75 -14.33
N PRO A 53 -15.80 -16.69 -15.09
CA PRO A 53 -15.09 -17.89 -15.52
C PRO A 53 -14.00 -17.56 -16.55
N SER A 54 -12.92 -18.33 -16.57
CA SER A 54 -11.77 -18.13 -17.46
C SER A 54 -12.14 -18.09 -18.94
N ASP A 55 -13.11 -18.89 -19.37
CA ASP A 55 -13.60 -18.95 -20.75
C ASP A 55 -14.23 -17.62 -21.17
N LEU A 56 -14.89 -16.91 -20.26
CA LEU A 56 -15.48 -15.61 -20.53
C LEU A 56 -14.40 -14.56 -20.78
N LEU A 57 -13.31 -14.61 -20.02
CA LEU A 57 -12.17 -13.70 -20.21
C LEU A 57 -11.50 -13.93 -21.56
N GLN A 58 -11.23 -15.18 -21.92
CA GLN A 58 -10.64 -15.55 -23.21
C GLN A 58 -11.53 -15.15 -24.40
N THR A 59 -12.85 -15.27 -24.25
CA THR A 59 -13.79 -14.88 -25.29
C THR A 59 -13.83 -13.36 -25.50
N ARG A 60 -13.73 -12.60 -24.40
CA ARG A 60 -13.82 -11.13 -24.45
C ARG A 60 -12.48 -10.47 -24.80
N PHE A 61 -11.40 -11.02 -24.29
CA PHE A 61 -10.04 -10.52 -24.50
C PHE A 61 -9.22 -11.56 -25.26
N ARG A 62 -9.15 -11.41 -26.58
CA ARG A 62 -8.51 -12.39 -27.48
C ARG A 62 -7.02 -12.60 -27.23
N ASP A 63 -6.36 -11.57 -26.69
CA ASP A 63 -4.92 -11.58 -26.39
C ASP A 63 -4.63 -12.01 -24.94
N PHE A 64 -5.66 -12.42 -24.18
CA PHE A 64 -5.53 -12.85 -22.80
C PHE A 64 -5.58 -14.39 -22.70
N ASP A 65 -4.38 -14.97 -22.59
CA ASP A 65 -4.24 -16.41 -22.40
C ASP A 65 -4.20 -16.75 -20.91
N THR A 66 -5.21 -17.44 -20.41
CA THR A 66 -5.23 -17.90 -19.01
C THR A 66 -4.20 -18.97 -18.75
N VAL A 67 -3.60 -18.95 -17.56
CA VAL A 67 -2.68 -20.01 -17.12
C VAL A 67 -3.51 -21.24 -16.70
N GLN A 68 -3.17 -22.40 -17.24
CA GLN A 68 -3.75 -23.67 -16.80
C GLN A 68 -3.10 -24.08 -15.46
N ASP A 69 -3.91 -24.51 -14.52
CA ASP A 69 -3.47 -24.92 -13.18
C ASP A 69 -2.64 -23.83 -12.47
N PRO A 70 -3.21 -22.63 -12.23
CA PRO A 70 -2.49 -21.53 -11.61
C PRO A 70 -2.20 -21.85 -10.14
N PRO A 71 -1.13 -21.29 -9.56
CA PRO A 71 -0.81 -21.47 -8.15
C PRO A 71 -1.88 -20.83 -7.26
N PRO A 72 -1.85 -21.10 -5.93
CA PRO A 72 -2.73 -20.42 -4.98
C PRO A 72 -2.65 -18.89 -5.14
N THR A 73 -3.79 -18.21 -5.10
CA THR A 73 -3.90 -16.76 -5.38
C THR A 73 -2.95 -15.92 -4.53
N ILE A 74 -2.82 -16.24 -3.25
CA ILE A 74 -1.90 -15.49 -2.35
C ILE A 74 -0.44 -15.63 -2.80
N TYR A 75 -0.03 -16.78 -3.32
CA TYR A 75 1.31 -16.98 -3.85
C TYR A 75 1.55 -16.15 -5.12
N ALA A 76 0.59 -16.18 -6.05
CA ALA A 76 0.63 -15.37 -7.27
C ALA A 76 0.70 -13.87 -6.94
N VAL A 77 -0.11 -13.39 -5.99
CA VAL A 77 -0.11 -11.99 -5.52
C VAL A 77 1.23 -11.60 -4.91
N ASN A 78 1.82 -12.44 -4.06
CA ASN A 78 3.12 -12.14 -3.46
C ASN A 78 4.22 -12.02 -4.52
N ARG A 79 4.20 -12.91 -5.52
CA ARG A 79 5.13 -12.89 -6.64
C ARG A 79 4.95 -11.64 -7.50
N LEU A 80 3.71 -11.24 -7.79
CA LEU A 80 3.42 -9.99 -8.50
C LEU A 80 3.98 -8.78 -7.73
N LYS A 81 3.80 -8.74 -6.40
CA LYS A 81 4.35 -7.68 -5.54
C LYS A 81 5.87 -7.59 -5.62
N GLU A 82 6.56 -8.71 -5.55
CA GLU A 82 8.01 -8.75 -5.64
C GLU A 82 8.50 -8.23 -7.00
N THR A 83 7.89 -8.70 -8.09
CA THR A 83 8.22 -8.25 -9.45
C THR A 83 7.96 -6.76 -9.63
N PHE A 84 6.80 -6.28 -9.17
CA PHE A 84 6.45 -4.86 -9.24
C PHE A 84 7.43 -3.98 -8.46
N LEU A 85 7.84 -4.40 -7.26
CA LEU A 85 8.84 -3.71 -6.45
C LEU A 85 10.20 -3.65 -7.14
N ASP A 86 10.67 -4.78 -7.65
CA ASP A 86 11.97 -4.84 -8.33
C ASP A 86 12.00 -3.93 -9.56
N GLU A 87 10.97 -3.97 -10.42
CA GLU A 87 10.87 -3.12 -11.61
C GLU A 87 10.75 -1.63 -11.26
N SER A 88 9.95 -1.30 -10.25
CA SER A 88 9.77 0.08 -9.78
C SER A 88 11.06 0.65 -9.20
N LEU A 89 11.76 -0.11 -8.35
CA LEU A 89 13.05 0.29 -7.79
C LEU A 89 14.12 0.45 -8.88
N ARG A 90 14.21 -0.47 -9.83
CA ARG A 90 15.12 -0.36 -10.97
C ARG A 90 14.85 0.89 -11.80
N THR A 91 13.58 1.21 -12.01
CA THR A 91 13.17 2.41 -12.75
C THR A 91 13.55 3.69 -12.00
N THR A 92 13.31 3.74 -10.69
CA THR A 92 13.70 4.87 -9.83
C THR A 92 15.21 5.08 -9.83
N VAL A 93 15.98 4.00 -9.68
CA VAL A 93 17.46 4.07 -9.72
C VAL A 93 17.95 4.57 -11.06
N ARG A 94 17.39 4.11 -12.19
CA ARG A 94 17.77 4.58 -13.53
C ARG A 94 17.50 6.08 -13.71
N LYS A 95 16.30 6.55 -13.29
CA LYS A 95 15.96 7.98 -13.33
C LYS A 95 16.94 8.81 -12.49
N ALA A 96 17.22 8.36 -11.26
CA ALA A 96 18.14 9.05 -10.38
C ALA A 96 19.58 9.08 -10.97
N ALA A 97 20.06 7.98 -11.54
CA ALA A 97 21.36 7.92 -12.19
C ALA A 97 21.46 8.90 -13.36
N GLN A 98 20.41 9.04 -14.16
CA GLN A 98 20.35 10.00 -15.26
C GLN A 98 20.44 11.45 -14.75
N PHE A 99 19.68 11.80 -13.68
CA PHE A 99 19.80 13.15 -13.09
C PHE A 99 21.21 13.42 -12.50
N LEU A 100 21.88 12.39 -11.96
CA LEU A 100 23.26 12.54 -11.47
C LEU A 100 24.26 12.76 -12.60
N GLN A 101 24.09 12.09 -13.76
CA GLN A 101 24.91 12.34 -14.96
C GLN A 101 24.74 13.78 -15.47
N ASP A 102 23.52 14.34 -15.34
CA ASP A 102 23.20 15.72 -15.70
C ASP A 102 23.61 16.74 -14.61
N ASN A 103 24.35 16.34 -13.58
CA ASN A 103 24.72 17.17 -12.42
C ASN A 103 23.55 17.78 -11.66
N GLN A 104 22.37 17.12 -11.66
CA GLN A 104 21.15 17.56 -11.00
C GLN A 104 20.88 16.76 -9.71
N SER A 105 21.83 16.74 -8.79
CA SER A 105 21.78 15.93 -7.57
C SER A 105 20.54 16.17 -6.70
N GLY A 106 20.05 17.43 -6.64
CA GLY A 106 18.82 17.76 -5.91
C GLY A 106 17.58 17.10 -6.50
N LYS A 107 17.49 17.03 -7.84
CA LYS A 107 16.37 16.32 -8.50
C LYS A 107 16.48 14.82 -8.32
N ALA A 108 17.68 14.26 -8.39
CA ALA A 108 17.91 12.84 -8.11
C ALA A 108 17.41 12.46 -6.71
N LEU A 109 17.80 13.23 -5.70
CA LEU A 109 17.37 13.00 -4.31
C LEU A 109 15.86 13.11 -4.15
N ASN A 110 15.24 14.16 -4.71
CA ASN A 110 13.79 14.33 -4.62
C ASN A 110 13.03 13.20 -5.30
N THR A 111 13.47 12.77 -6.50
CA THR A 111 12.84 11.66 -7.23
C THR A 111 12.94 10.37 -6.43
N MET A 112 14.12 10.05 -5.91
CA MET A 112 14.29 8.84 -5.07
C MET A 112 13.42 8.90 -3.81
N SER A 113 13.41 10.02 -3.10
CA SER A 113 12.60 10.17 -1.87
C SER A 113 11.10 10.02 -2.15
N THR A 114 10.60 10.64 -3.22
CA THR A 114 9.19 10.59 -3.60
C THR A 114 8.79 9.17 -4.04
N ASP A 115 9.56 8.56 -4.95
CA ASP A 115 9.25 7.25 -5.49
C ASP A 115 9.35 6.16 -4.40
N ILE A 116 10.39 6.18 -3.56
CA ILE A 116 10.54 5.24 -2.43
C ILE A 116 9.38 5.42 -1.42
N SER A 117 8.99 6.66 -1.10
CA SER A 117 7.88 6.91 -0.18
C SER A 117 6.55 6.41 -0.74
N SER A 118 6.32 6.54 -2.04
CA SER A 118 5.12 6.01 -2.70
C SER A 118 5.10 4.47 -2.69
N LEU A 119 6.22 3.83 -3.00
CA LEU A 119 6.36 2.37 -2.95
C LEU A 119 6.16 1.84 -1.54
N ALA A 120 6.74 2.49 -0.53
CA ALA A 120 6.55 2.10 0.86
C ALA A 120 5.08 2.17 1.30
N ARG A 121 4.28 3.10 0.79
CA ARG A 121 2.83 3.16 1.06
C ARG A 121 2.07 2.00 0.41
N ILE A 122 2.43 1.64 -0.83
CA ILE A 122 1.79 0.56 -1.58
C ILE A 122 2.10 -0.80 -0.94
N THR A 123 3.32 -0.97 -0.44
CA THR A 123 3.79 -2.24 0.15
C THR A 123 3.56 -2.35 1.65
N ALA A 124 3.26 -1.21 2.30
CA ALA A 124 2.88 -1.25 3.70
C ALA A 124 1.62 -2.11 3.84
N LYS A 125 1.78 -3.35 4.28
CA LYS A 125 0.65 -4.10 4.82
C LYS A 125 0.01 -3.21 5.87
N VAL A 126 -1.30 -2.92 5.71
CA VAL A 126 -2.12 -2.57 6.86
C VAL A 126 -1.97 -3.78 7.78
N ARG A 127 -1.15 -3.66 8.80
CA ARG A 127 -1.05 -4.71 9.82
C ARG A 127 -2.38 -4.65 10.55
N ASP A 128 -3.25 -5.59 10.24
CA ASP A 128 -4.29 -5.96 11.20
C ASP A 128 -3.53 -6.50 12.41
N LEU A 129 -3.47 -5.67 13.44
CA LEU A 129 -2.98 -6.11 14.74
C LEU A 129 -4.04 -7.09 15.23
N ASP A 130 -3.73 -8.39 15.19
CA ASP A 130 -4.55 -9.35 15.89
C ASP A 130 -4.34 -9.14 17.40
N VAL A 131 -5.26 -8.39 18.01
CA VAL A 131 -5.22 -8.08 19.44
C VAL A 131 -5.36 -9.35 20.29
N THR A 132 -5.70 -10.47 19.68
CA THR A 132 -5.79 -11.78 20.36
C THR A 132 -4.45 -12.51 20.37
N ASP A 133 -3.52 -12.13 19.49
CA ASP A 133 -2.14 -12.63 19.50
C ASP A 133 -1.27 -11.77 20.42
N VAL A 134 -1.05 -12.28 21.61
CA VAL A 134 -0.25 -11.62 22.68
C VAL A 134 1.21 -11.40 22.22
N GLU A 135 1.74 -12.28 21.40
CA GLU A 135 3.12 -12.21 20.89
C GLU A 135 3.28 -11.05 19.89
N ASP A 136 2.35 -10.88 18.97
CA ASP A 136 2.32 -9.76 18.00
C ASP A 136 2.11 -8.42 18.71
N ALA A 137 1.25 -8.38 19.72
CA ALA A 137 1.01 -7.20 20.53
C ALA A 137 2.27 -6.78 21.34
N LEU A 138 2.98 -7.75 21.93
CA LEU A 138 4.24 -7.51 22.65
C LEU A 138 5.35 -7.04 21.71
N GLN A 139 5.51 -7.62 20.54
CA GLN A 139 6.50 -7.17 19.54
C GLN A 139 6.20 -5.75 19.06
N TYR A 140 4.94 -5.41 18.84
CA TYR A 140 4.54 -4.05 18.47
C TYR A 140 4.85 -3.06 19.60
N PHE A 141 4.52 -3.41 20.84
CA PHE A 141 4.83 -2.58 22.02
C PHE A 141 6.34 -2.36 22.19
N GLU A 142 7.14 -3.41 22.08
CA GLU A 142 8.59 -3.33 22.22
C GLU A 142 9.22 -2.47 21.12
N LYS A 143 8.76 -2.63 19.87
CA LYS A 143 9.19 -1.81 18.73
C LYS A 143 8.82 -0.33 18.92
N THR A 144 7.61 -0.06 19.41
CA THR A 144 7.17 1.31 19.71
C THR A 144 7.97 1.93 20.84
N ARG A 145 8.27 1.14 21.88
CA ARG A 145 9.13 1.54 23.01
C ARG A 145 10.55 1.86 22.55
N GLN A 146 11.15 1.03 21.69
CA GLN A 146 12.48 1.24 21.15
C GLN A 146 12.54 2.49 20.25
N SER A 147 11.55 2.72 19.39
CA SER A 147 11.45 3.94 18.59
C SER A 147 11.37 5.19 19.47
N ALA A 148 10.61 5.13 20.56
CA ALA A 148 10.53 6.21 21.53
C ALA A 148 11.87 6.47 22.25
N MET A 149 12.62 5.41 22.61
CA MET A 149 13.94 5.53 23.23
C MET A 149 14.99 6.08 22.25
N ASN A 150 14.85 5.78 20.95
CA ASN A 150 15.75 6.26 19.90
C ASN A 150 15.47 7.70 19.46
N GLY A 151 14.47 8.37 20.04
CA GLY A 151 14.10 9.72 19.70
C GLY A 151 13.21 9.86 18.44
N ASP A 152 12.70 8.76 17.90
CA ASP A 152 11.64 8.71 16.91
C ASP A 152 10.30 9.10 17.57
N VAL A 153 10.25 10.34 18.02
CA VAL A 153 9.04 10.93 18.62
C VAL A 153 8.08 11.36 17.52
N GLY A 154 6.80 11.22 17.80
CA GLY A 154 5.76 11.77 16.95
C GLY A 154 5.83 13.29 16.84
N ILE A 155 4.94 13.87 16.04
CA ILE A 155 4.88 15.33 15.84
C ILE A 155 4.48 15.99 17.17
N ARG A 156 5.28 16.92 17.64
CA ARG A 156 4.94 17.74 18.80
C ARG A 156 3.99 18.86 18.39
N SER A 157 3.05 19.17 19.26
CA SER A 157 2.06 20.21 19.00
C SER A 157 2.63 21.63 19.04
N GLY A 158 3.79 21.84 19.70
CA GLY A 158 4.35 23.15 19.98
C GLY A 158 3.66 23.88 21.15
N ILE A 159 2.64 23.28 21.77
CA ILE A 159 1.94 23.81 22.94
C ILE A 159 2.50 23.08 24.17
N ALA A 160 3.31 23.77 24.98
CA ALA A 160 4.03 23.14 26.09
C ALA A 160 3.13 22.34 27.06
N ALA A 161 1.95 22.86 27.39
CA ALA A 161 1.00 22.17 28.26
C ALA A 161 0.42 20.90 27.64
N PHE A 162 0.24 20.87 26.32
CA PHE A 162 -0.27 19.71 25.59
C PHE A 162 0.85 18.68 25.39
N ASP A 163 2.05 19.13 25.07
CA ASP A 163 3.21 18.25 24.88
C ASP A 163 3.68 17.60 26.20
N LEU A 164 3.40 18.22 27.36
CA LEU A 164 3.59 17.58 28.66
C LEU A 164 2.63 16.40 28.90
N CYS A 165 1.40 16.49 28.38
CA CYS A 165 0.42 15.39 28.45
C CYS A 165 0.69 14.28 27.43
N LEU A 166 1.38 14.59 26.34
CA LEU A 166 1.77 13.67 25.27
C LEU A 166 3.30 13.69 25.09
N PRO A 167 4.07 13.10 26.01
CA PRO A 167 5.53 13.21 26.01
C PRO A 167 6.16 12.63 24.73
N MET A 168 5.47 11.72 24.05
CA MET A 168 5.89 11.14 22.77
C MET A 168 5.35 11.87 21.54
N GLY A 169 4.54 12.93 21.71
CA GLY A 169 3.85 13.62 20.62
C GLY A 169 2.74 12.77 20.00
N ILE A 170 2.22 13.22 18.84
CA ILE A 170 1.23 12.50 18.05
C ILE A 170 1.97 11.57 17.08
N ALA A 171 1.92 10.27 17.32
CA ALA A 171 2.62 9.29 16.50
C ALA A 171 1.85 8.99 15.20
N LYS A 172 2.60 8.50 14.20
CA LYS A 172 2.02 8.09 12.93
C LYS A 172 0.95 7.01 13.14
N GLY A 173 -0.22 7.21 12.53
CA GLY A 173 -1.35 6.28 12.65
C GLY A 173 -2.26 6.54 13.86
N GLN A 174 -1.98 7.54 14.69
CA GLN A 174 -2.88 7.94 15.76
C GLN A 174 -3.96 8.89 15.26
N LEU A 175 -5.18 8.72 15.76
CA LEU A 175 -6.30 9.61 15.52
C LEU A 175 -6.45 10.59 16.69
N GLY A 176 -6.32 11.88 16.41
CA GLY A 176 -6.59 12.95 17.37
C GLY A 176 -8.03 13.49 17.21
N VAL A 177 -8.77 13.59 18.28
CA VAL A 177 -10.14 14.15 18.28
C VAL A 177 -10.19 15.39 19.18
N LEU A 178 -10.50 16.56 18.58
CA LEU A 178 -10.68 17.82 19.29
C LEU A 178 -12.17 18.05 19.61
N LEU A 179 -12.51 17.97 20.88
CA LEU A 179 -13.85 18.23 21.40
C LEU A 179 -13.88 19.61 22.09
N ALA A 180 -14.78 20.47 21.65
CA ALA A 180 -15.02 21.77 22.28
C ALA A 180 -16.37 22.35 21.88
N TYR A 181 -16.89 23.29 22.65
CA TYR A 181 -18.14 24.01 22.34
C TYR A 181 -18.02 24.79 21.01
N PRO A 182 -19.14 25.12 20.35
CA PRO A 182 -19.13 25.99 19.18
C PRO A 182 -18.44 27.35 19.47
N ALA A 183 -17.80 27.94 18.46
CA ALA A 183 -17.18 29.24 18.51
C ALA A 183 -15.94 29.45 19.41
N ILE A 184 -15.33 28.40 19.98
CA ILE A 184 -14.10 28.55 20.79
C ILE A 184 -12.79 28.36 19.99
N GLY A 185 -12.85 28.29 18.67
CA GLY A 185 -11.64 28.22 17.86
C GLY A 185 -11.11 26.82 17.58
N LYS A 186 -11.96 25.74 17.63
CA LYS A 186 -11.56 24.37 17.27
C LYS A 186 -10.86 24.27 15.93
N SER A 187 -11.40 24.94 14.91
CA SER A 187 -10.85 24.91 13.55
C SER A 187 -9.47 25.56 13.48
N TRP A 188 -9.24 26.62 14.25
CA TRP A 188 -7.91 27.24 14.37
C TRP A 188 -6.92 26.32 15.07
N MET A 189 -7.34 25.64 16.13
CA MET A 189 -6.49 24.66 16.83
C MET A 189 -6.18 23.47 15.94
N ALA A 190 -7.15 22.95 15.19
CA ALA A 190 -6.93 21.87 14.24
C ALA A 190 -5.95 22.27 13.12
N LEU A 191 -6.07 23.49 12.60
CA LEU A 191 -5.15 24.03 11.60
C LEU A 191 -3.74 24.25 12.15
N PHE A 192 -3.63 24.63 13.42
CA PHE A 192 -2.33 24.82 14.09
C PHE A 192 -1.60 23.49 14.33
N LEU A 193 -2.34 22.38 14.52
CA LEU A 193 -1.79 21.05 14.79
C LEU A 193 -1.53 20.23 13.50
N ALA A 194 -2.00 20.70 12.34
CA ALA A 194 -1.85 20.02 11.03
C ALA A 194 -0.55 20.43 10.32
#